data_d3872f73c833723fbcf2a6a6f207e2b5
#
_entry.id   d3872f73c833723fbcf2a6a6f207e2b5
#
_cell.length_a   1.000
_cell.length_b   1.000
_cell.length_c   1.000
_cell.angle_alpha   90.00
_cell.angle_beta   90.00
_cell.angle_gamma   90.00
#
_symmetry.space_group_name_H-M   'P 1'
#
loop_
_entity.id
_entity.type
_entity.pdbx_description
1 polymer ?
#
loop_
_entity_poly.entity_id
_entity_poly.type
_entity_poly.pdbx_seq_one_letter_code
_entity_poly.pdbx_strand_id
1 'polypeptide(L)'
;MMTENTKENITAVPEMKLELVPVPVSDVDRAKAFYVEKCGFKLEVDVQPTDTMRVVQFTPPGSACSIVFGTGMGDITAMQPGSVKGLHLVVGDIHEAREALIGRGVLVGEVEEHDQGVKYAAFSDPDGNIWTLQEMPWRSSEF
;
A
#
# COMPACT_ATOMS: atom_id res chain seq x y z
N MET A 1 39.17 -12.58 -8.91
CA MET A 1 38.72 -12.60 -9.25
C MET A 1 37.97 -12.97 -8.95
N MET A 2 38.12 -13.40 -8.70
CA MET A 2 37.70 -13.67 -8.80
C MET A 2 37.08 -13.98 -8.56
N THR A 3 37.36 -14.42 -8.31
CA THR A 3 36.94 -14.67 -8.50
C THR A 3 36.33 -14.82 -8.40
N GLU A 4 36.39 -15.20 -8.21
CA GLU A 4 35.95 -15.28 -8.57
C GLU A 4 35.26 -15.48 -8.79
N ASN A 5 35.68 -16.13 -8.76
CA ASN A 5 35.09 -16.32 -9.26
C ASN A 5 34.26 -16.86 -9.34
N THR A 6 34.32 -17.32 -9.17
CA THR A 6 33.67 -17.71 -9.35
C THR A 6 32.73 -17.67 -9.08
N LYS A 7 32.82 -17.52 -8.87
CA LYS A 7 32.01 -17.17 -8.58
C LYS A 7 31.33 -16.56 -8.98
N GLU A 8 32.06 -16.31 -9.20
CA GLU A 8 31.44 -15.67 -9.85
C GLU A 8 30.48 -15.89 -10.55
N ASN A 9 30.80 -16.33 -10.53
CA ASN A 9 29.82 -16.92 -11.25
C ASN A 9 28.60 -17.26 -10.57
N ILE A 10 28.42 -16.72 -9.43
CA ILE A 10 27.14 -16.70 -8.81
C ILE A 10 26.25 -15.84 -9.65
N THR A 11 25.21 -16.44 -10.14
CA THR A 11 24.27 -15.75 -10.99
C THR A 11 23.57 -14.64 -10.22
N ALA A 12 23.56 -13.47 -10.79
CA ALA A 12 22.78 -12.38 -10.23
C ALA A 12 21.29 -12.76 -10.22
N VAL A 13 20.59 -12.36 -9.18
CA VAL A 13 19.16 -12.59 -9.08
C VAL A 13 18.47 -11.77 -10.18
N PRO A 14 17.59 -12.38 -10.98
CA PRO A 14 16.86 -11.62 -12.01
C PRO A 14 16.02 -10.51 -11.41
N GLU A 15 15.65 -9.53 -12.22
CA GLU A 15 14.78 -8.45 -11.81
C GLU A 15 13.46 -9.03 -11.33
N MET A 16 13.00 -8.56 -10.17
CA MET A 16 11.72 -8.97 -9.59
C MET A 16 11.01 -7.74 -9.08
N LYS A 17 9.73 -7.62 -9.42
CA LYS A 17 8.92 -6.46 -9.01
C LYS A 17 7.83 -6.95 -8.09
N LEU A 18 7.63 -6.22 -6.99
CA LEU A 18 6.55 -6.55 -6.07
C LEU A 18 5.23 -6.20 -6.74
N GLU A 19 4.39 -7.21 -6.99
CA GLU A 19 3.13 -7.01 -7.71
C GLU A 19 2.03 -6.55 -6.78
N LEU A 20 1.86 -7.24 -5.66
CA LEU A 20 0.81 -6.90 -4.72
C LEU A 20 1.13 -7.39 -3.31
N VAL A 21 0.47 -6.77 -2.33
CA VAL A 21 0.51 -7.21 -0.94
C VAL A 21 -0.93 -7.30 -0.42
N PRO A 22 -1.24 -8.28 0.44
CA PRO A 22 -2.58 -8.39 0.99
C PRO A 22 -2.79 -7.45 2.18
N VAL A 23 -4.02 -6.97 2.32
CA VAL A 23 -4.45 -6.19 3.49
C VAL A 23 -5.71 -6.88 4.00
N PRO A 24 -5.72 -7.38 5.24
CA PRO A 24 -6.87 -8.12 5.75
C PRO A 24 -7.99 -7.18 6.18
N VAL A 25 -9.19 -7.46 5.68
CA VAL A 25 -10.37 -6.65 5.97
C VAL A 25 -11.53 -7.58 6.36
N SER A 26 -12.46 -7.06 7.16
CA SER A 26 -13.60 -7.83 7.60
C SER A 26 -14.82 -7.68 6.69
N ASP A 27 -14.88 -6.57 5.94
CA ASP A 27 -16.03 -6.25 5.08
C ASP A 27 -15.47 -5.72 3.76
N VAL A 28 -15.58 -6.54 2.71
CA VAL A 28 -14.96 -6.23 1.41
C VAL A 28 -15.57 -4.98 0.79
N ASP A 29 -16.91 -4.85 0.85
CA ASP A 29 -17.56 -3.68 0.24
C ASP A 29 -17.19 -2.40 0.97
N ARG A 30 -17.13 -2.44 2.30
CA ARG A 30 -16.75 -1.27 3.09
C ARG A 30 -15.31 -0.89 2.81
N ALA A 31 -14.41 -1.86 2.74
CA ALA A 31 -13.01 -1.60 2.44
C ALA A 31 -12.85 -1.03 1.03
N LYS A 32 -13.56 -1.60 0.06
CA LYS A 32 -13.51 -1.09 -1.31
C LYS A 32 -13.96 0.36 -1.38
N ALA A 33 -15.07 0.70 -0.72
CA ALA A 33 -15.54 2.08 -0.69
C ALA A 33 -14.50 3.01 -0.08
N PHE A 34 -13.84 2.58 0.99
CA PHE A 34 -12.80 3.39 1.62
C PHE A 34 -11.63 3.64 0.69
N TYR A 35 -11.05 2.58 0.12
CA TYR A 35 -9.83 2.72 -0.67
C TYR A 35 -10.06 3.34 -2.03
N VAL A 36 -11.14 2.97 -2.70
CA VAL A 36 -11.38 3.45 -4.06
C VAL A 36 -12.10 4.79 -4.04
N GLU A 37 -13.14 4.94 -3.23
CA GLU A 37 -13.97 6.17 -3.27
C GLU A 37 -13.40 7.27 -2.39
N LYS A 38 -12.92 6.95 -1.17
CA LYS A 38 -12.38 7.97 -0.30
C LYS A 38 -10.91 8.24 -0.58
N CYS A 39 -10.07 7.21 -0.60
CA CYS A 39 -8.64 7.41 -0.86
C CYS A 39 -8.35 7.75 -2.32
N GLY A 40 -9.25 7.40 -3.24
CA GLY A 40 -9.04 7.69 -4.66
C GLY A 40 -8.05 6.74 -5.32
N PHE A 41 -7.83 5.56 -4.73
CA PHE A 41 -6.95 4.56 -5.34
C PHE A 41 -7.64 3.90 -6.52
N LYS A 42 -6.86 3.46 -7.50
CA LYS A 42 -7.41 2.93 -8.73
C LYS A 42 -7.83 1.48 -8.57
N LEU A 43 -9.09 1.18 -8.84
CA LEU A 43 -9.58 -0.20 -8.84
C LEU A 43 -9.03 -0.92 -10.07
N GLU A 44 -8.34 -2.04 -9.85
CA GLU A 44 -7.80 -2.85 -10.94
C GLU A 44 -8.65 -4.07 -11.21
N VAL A 45 -9.08 -4.76 -10.14
CA VAL A 45 -9.82 -6.01 -10.26
C VAL A 45 -10.89 -6.05 -9.17
N ASP A 46 -12.08 -6.51 -9.53
CA ASP A 46 -13.12 -6.88 -8.58
C ASP A 46 -13.90 -8.01 -9.23
N VAL A 47 -13.55 -9.25 -8.85
CA VAL A 47 -14.13 -10.44 -9.47
C VAL A 47 -14.55 -11.42 -8.38
N GLN A 48 -15.52 -12.25 -8.73
CA GLN A 48 -16.02 -13.31 -7.85
C GLN A 48 -16.01 -14.63 -8.62
N PRO A 49 -14.82 -15.29 -8.69
CA PRO A 49 -14.70 -16.52 -9.49
C PRO A 49 -15.58 -17.66 -8.99
N THR A 50 -15.89 -17.70 -7.70
CA THR A 50 -16.78 -18.72 -7.12
C THR A 50 -17.70 -18.08 -6.09
N ASP A 51 -18.65 -18.84 -5.57
CA ASP A 51 -19.60 -18.34 -4.58
C ASP A 51 -18.90 -17.90 -3.29
N THR A 52 -17.72 -18.44 -3.00
CA THR A 52 -17.02 -18.19 -1.74
C THR A 52 -15.77 -17.32 -1.91
N MET A 53 -15.35 -17.05 -3.15
CA MET A 53 -14.13 -16.31 -3.40
C MET A 53 -14.43 -14.97 -4.07
N ARG A 54 -13.93 -13.89 -3.50
CA ARG A 54 -13.96 -12.57 -4.12
C ARG A 54 -12.57 -11.98 -4.04
N VAL A 55 -12.14 -11.36 -5.13
CA VAL A 55 -10.82 -10.75 -5.23
C VAL A 55 -10.99 -9.29 -5.60
N VAL A 56 -10.51 -8.39 -4.75
CA VAL A 56 -10.49 -6.95 -5.04
C VAL A 56 -9.05 -6.49 -4.99
N GLN A 57 -8.59 -5.88 -6.08
CA GLN A 57 -7.23 -5.37 -6.19
C GLN A 57 -7.29 -3.91 -6.60
N PHE A 58 -6.53 -3.08 -5.93
CA PHE A 58 -6.46 -1.65 -6.23
C PHE A 58 -5.02 -1.16 -6.11
N THR A 59 -4.75 0.00 -6.72
CA THR A 59 -3.38 0.54 -6.79
C THR A 59 -3.37 2.00 -6.38
N PRO A 60 -2.50 2.39 -5.43
CA PRO A 60 -2.31 3.81 -5.13
C PRO A 60 -1.83 4.55 -6.38
N PRO A 61 -2.23 5.81 -6.58
CA PRO A 61 -1.84 6.57 -7.77
C PRO A 61 -0.32 6.58 -7.95
N GLY A 62 0.12 6.20 -9.14
CA GLY A 62 1.54 6.21 -9.48
C GLY A 62 2.35 5.04 -8.94
N SER A 63 1.75 4.15 -8.14
CA SER A 63 2.46 3.00 -7.59
C SER A 63 2.47 1.86 -8.60
N ALA A 64 3.56 1.08 -8.58
CA ALA A 64 3.64 -0.16 -9.35
C ALA A 64 3.11 -1.35 -8.56
N CYS A 65 3.09 -1.25 -7.24
CA CYS A 65 2.62 -2.33 -6.38
C CYS A 65 1.16 -2.10 -6.00
N SER A 66 0.37 -3.15 -6.09
CA SER A 66 -1.06 -3.12 -5.78
C SER A 66 -1.34 -3.69 -4.39
N ILE A 67 -2.57 -3.52 -3.95
CA ILE A 67 -3.08 -4.07 -2.69
C ILE A 67 -4.23 -5.00 -3.04
N VAL A 68 -4.35 -6.12 -2.33
CA VAL A 68 -5.43 -7.08 -2.56
C VAL A 68 -6.13 -7.40 -1.24
N PHE A 69 -7.44 -7.52 -1.30
CA PHE A 69 -8.23 -8.11 -0.22
C PHE A 69 -9.43 -8.85 -0.83
N GLY A 70 -10.13 -9.60 -0.01
CA GLY A 70 -11.28 -10.34 -0.49
C GLY A 70 -11.68 -11.44 0.46
N THR A 71 -12.29 -12.50 -0.10
CA THR A 71 -12.72 -13.67 0.65
C THR A 71 -12.30 -14.94 -0.08
N GLY A 72 -12.11 -16.01 0.67
CA GLY A 72 -11.91 -17.35 0.09
C GLY A 72 -10.59 -17.57 -0.61
N MET A 73 -9.56 -16.78 -0.29
CA MET A 73 -8.25 -16.90 -0.93
C MET A 73 -7.22 -17.56 -0.02
N GLY A 74 -7.64 -18.52 0.81
CA GLY A 74 -6.73 -19.25 1.69
C GLY A 74 -6.02 -18.36 2.69
N ASP A 75 -4.70 -18.48 2.78
CA ASP A 75 -3.92 -17.74 3.77
C ASP A 75 -4.06 -16.23 3.63
N ILE A 76 -4.24 -15.73 2.40
CA ILE A 76 -4.39 -14.29 2.15
C ILE A 76 -5.59 -13.74 2.90
N THR A 77 -6.70 -14.47 2.94
CA THR A 77 -7.92 -14.01 3.60
C THR A 77 -8.06 -14.56 5.01
N ALA A 78 -7.09 -15.34 5.48
CA ALA A 78 -7.08 -15.86 6.85
C ALA A 78 -6.40 -14.92 7.84
N MET A 79 -5.78 -13.85 7.38
CA MET A 79 -5.11 -12.88 8.25
C MET A 79 -6.13 -12.12 9.09
N GLN A 80 -5.73 -11.77 10.30
CA GLN A 80 -6.59 -11.02 11.21
C GLN A 80 -6.90 -9.64 10.63
N PRO A 81 -8.17 -9.27 10.43
CA PRO A 81 -8.51 -7.93 9.95
C PRO A 81 -7.89 -6.84 10.83
N GLY A 82 -7.34 -5.80 10.20
CA GLY A 82 -6.73 -4.71 10.92
C GLY A 82 -5.32 -4.96 11.40
N SER A 83 -4.70 -6.09 11.05
CA SER A 83 -3.38 -6.46 11.60
C SER A 83 -2.20 -5.83 10.87
N VAL A 84 -2.40 -5.19 9.74
CA VAL A 84 -1.29 -4.54 9.00
C VAL A 84 -1.09 -3.14 9.55
N LYS A 85 0.15 -2.81 9.94
CA LYS A 85 0.42 -1.56 10.65
C LYS A 85 1.49 -0.69 10.01
N GLY A 86 1.99 -1.01 8.84
CA GLY A 86 3.16 -0.31 8.36
C GLY A 86 3.26 -0.10 6.87
N LEU A 87 2.15 0.03 6.16
CA LEU A 87 2.23 0.34 4.74
C LEU A 87 2.57 1.82 4.56
N HIS A 88 3.64 2.08 3.83
CA HIS A 88 4.12 3.45 3.60
C HIS A 88 3.83 3.87 2.17
N LEU A 89 3.31 5.08 2.03
CA LEU A 89 3.04 5.71 0.74
C LEU A 89 3.95 6.93 0.62
N VAL A 90 4.93 6.85 -0.27
CA VAL A 90 5.83 7.97 -0.50
C VAL A 90 5.12 9.01 -1.38
N VAL A 91 5.13 10.24 -0.94
CA VAL A 91 4.49 11.35 -1.65
C VAL A 91 5.48 12.49 -1.87
N GLY A 92 5.22 13.32 -2.86
CA GLY A 92 6.08 14.48 -3.14
C GLY A 92 5.90 15.60 -2.13
N ASP A 93 4.65 15.84 -1.72
CA ASP A 93 4.30 16.89 -0.76
C ASP A 93 3.27 16.32 0.20
N ILE A 94 3.70 16.08 1.45
CA ILE A 94 2.86 15.40 2.42
C ILE A 94 1.68 16.26 2.88
N HIS A 95 1.85 17.58 2.89
CA HIS A 95 0.74 18.47 3.28
C HIS A 95 -0.35 18.45 2.22
N GLU A 96 0.03 18.47 0.95
CA GLU A 96 -0.92 18.38 -0.15
C GLU A 96 -1.64 17.04 -0.14
N ALA A 97 -0.90 15.94 0.03
CA ALA A 97 -1.50 14.61 0.05
C ALA A 97 -2.47 14.47 1.23
N ARG A 98 -2.06 14.97 2.41
CA ARG A 98 -2.89 14.92 3.60
C ARG A 98 -4.19 15.69 3.41
N GLU A 99 -4.10 16.91 2.87
CA GLU A 99 -5.29 17.74 2.66
C GLU A 99 -6.23 17.12 1.63
N ALA A 100 -5.67 16.51 0.59
CA ALA A 100 -6.49 15.83 -0.42
C ALA A 100 -7.29 14.68 0.21
N LEU A 101 -6.66 13.87 1.06
CA LEU A 101 -7.35 12.77 1.73
C LEU A 101 -8.40 13.28 2.71
N ILE A 102 -8.06 14.30 3.49
CA ILE A 102 -9.02 14.90 4.44
C ILE A 102 -10.23 15.44 3.69
N GLY A 103 -10.00 16.10 2.56
CA GLY A 103 -11.11 16.64 1.75
C GLY A 103 -12.02 15.55 1.19
N ARG A 104 -11.55 14.32 1.11
CA ARG A 104 -12.34 13.18 0.65
C ARG A 104 -12.93 12.38 1.81
N GLY A 105 -12.76 12.84 3.04
CA GLY A 105 -13.37 12.21 4.21
C GLY A 105 -12.49 11.23 4.95
N VAL A 106 -11.19 11.17 4.65
CA VAL A 106 -10.26 10.32 5.37
C VAL A 106 -9.70 11.08 6.57
N LEU A 107 -9.69 10.46 7.74
CA LEU A 107 -9.08 11.06 8.93
C LEU A 107 -7.58 10.77 8.89
N VAL A 108 -6.79 11.80 8.69
CA VAL A 108 -5.33 11.67 8.63
C VAL A 108 -4.74 12.43 9.82
N GLY A 109 -3.84 11.76 10.55
CA GLY A 109 -3.14 12.37 11.67
C GLY A 109 -2.29 13.56 11.22
N GLU A 110 -1.75 14.27 12.20
CA GLU A 110 -0.93 15.43 11.90
C GLU A 110 0.41 15.01 11.34
N VAL A 111 1.02 15.91 10.56
CA VAL A 111 2.34 15.68 10.00
C VAL A 111 3.37 15.79 11.11
N GLU A 112 4.22 14.76 11.23
CA GLU A 112 5.34 14.75 12.18
C GLU A 112 6.63 14.81 11.38
N GLU A 113 7.47 15.75 11.74
CA GLU A 113 8.77 15.90 11.08
C GLU A 113 9.86 15.25 11.94
N HIS A 114 10.70 14.46 11.29
CA HIS A 114 11.80 13.76 11.92
C HIS A 114 13.14 14.23 11.36
N ASP A 115 14.23 13.59 11.76
CA ASP A 115 15.57 13.99 11.34
C ASP A 115 15.67 14.00 9.82
N GLN A 116 16.48 14.91 9.29
CA GLN A 116 16.81 15.05 7.87
C GLN A 116 15.59 15.44 7.03
N GLY A 117 14.55 15.99 7.65
CA GLY A 117 13.38 16.48 6.93
C GLY A 117 12.41 15.41 6.48
N VAL A 118 12.54 14.18 7.00
CA VAL A 118 11.57 13.13 6.72
C VAL A 118 10.29 13.44 7.47
N LYS A 119 9.15 13.32 6.78
CA LYS A 119 7.85 13.63 7.37
C LYS A 119 6.91 12.44 7.24
N TYR A 120 6.07 12.25 8.25
CA TYR A 120 5.11 11.16 8.30
C TYR A 120 3.74 11.67 8.72
N ALA A 121 2.69 11.04 8.20
CA ALA A 121 1.32 11.26 8.66
C ALA A 121 0.54 9.97 8.42
N ALA A 122 -0.16 9.50 9.44
CA ALA A 122 -0.80 8.18 9.41
C ALA A 122 -2.30 8.27 9.26
N PHE A 123 -2.89 7.27 8.64
CA PHE A 123 -4.34 7.08 8.62
C PHE A 123 -4.65 5.58 8.70
N SER A 124 -5.90 5.26 9.07
CA SER A 124 -6.35 3.88 9.21
C SER A 124 -7.49 3.62 8.25
N ASP A 125 -7.58 2.37 7.79
CA ASP A 125 -8.78 1.92 7.11
C ASP A 125 -9.87 1.56 8.14
N PRO A 126 -11.08 1.19 7.72
CA PRO A 126 -12.16 0.89 8.68
C PRO A 126 -11.87 -0.25 9.65
N ASP A 127 -10.96 -1.17 9.30
CA ASP A 127 -10.58 -2.29 10.17
C ASP A 127 -9.41 -1.97 11.08
N GLY A 128 -8.77 -0.80 10.91
CA GLY A 128 -7.61 -0.44 11.70
C GLY A 128 -6.28 -0.81 11.09
N ASN A 129 -6.24 -1.22 9.82
CA ASN A 129 -4.96 -1.32 9.11
C ASN A 129 -4.39 0.08 8.95
N ILE A 130 -3.11 0.25 9.27
CA ILE A 130 -2.50 1.58 9.33
C ILE A 130 -1.60 1.81 8.15
N TRP A 131 -1.79 2.96 7.51
CA TRP A 131 -0.99 3.46 6.41
C TRP A 131 -0.26 4.70 6.87
N THR A 132 0.92 4.96 6.29
CA THR A 132 1.70 6.13 6.63
C THR A 132 2.09 6.85 5.34
N LEU A 133 1.66 8.10 5.22
CA LEU A 133 2.21 8.99 4.19
C LEU A 133 3.63 9.33 4.60
N GLN A 134 4.55 9.35 3.64
CA GLN A 134 5.97 9.61 3.91
C GLN A 134 6.51 10.55 2.84
N GLU A 135 7.17 11.62 3.29
CA GLU A 135 7.88 12.52 2.39
C GLU A 135 9.35 12.50 2.74
N MET A 136 10.20 12.30 1.73
CA MET A 136 11.65 12.30 1.91
C MET A 136 12.26 13.32 0.96
N PRO A 137 12.98 14.33 1.46
CA PRO A 137 13.50 15.40 0.59
C PRO A 137 14.33 14.89 -0.59
N TRP A 138 15.11 13.82 -0.37
CA TRP A 138 15.97 13.29 -1.42
C TRP A 138 15.21 12.52 -2.50
N ARG A 139 13.92 12.32 -2.33
CA ARG A 139 13.09 11.65 -3.34
C ARG A 139 12.06 12.58 -3.96
N SER A 140 12.08 13.87 -3.62
CA SER A 140 11.06 14.79 -4.13
C SER A 140 11.11 14.93 -5.66
N SER A 141 12.27 14.71 -6.28
CA SER A 141 12.40 14.81 -7.73
C SER A 141 11.75 13.64 -8.48
N GLU A 142 11.25 12.63 -7.77
CA GLU A 142 10.56 11.51 -8.39
C GLU A 142 9.07 11.80 -8.66
N PHE A 143 8.60 12.98 -8.29
CA PHE A 143 7.18 13.31 -8.37
C PHE A 143 6.91 14.54 -9.22
#